data_a776b5eb05503ac6f695daa3c97d1f2f
#
_entry.id   a776b5eb05503ac6f695daa3c97d1f2f
#
_cell.length_a   1.000
_cell.length_b   1.000
_cell.length_c   1.000
_cell.angle_alpha   90.00
_cell.angle_beta   90.00
_cell.angle_gamma   90.00
#
_symmetry.space_group_name_H-M   'P 1'
#
loop_
_entity.id
_entity.type
_entity.pdbx_description
1 polymer ?
#
loop_
_entity_poly.entity_id
_entity_poly.type
_entity_poly.pdbx_seq_one_letter_code
_entity_poly.pdbx_strand_id
1 'polypeptide(L)'
;SIWIFTFGLPWRLGADFFYRHLLDGDPASNTLSWRWVAGLHTRGKPYEAKAMNIAKYTDGRFAPLEKDLATDIQGLEYLEPKGLSDRQPLRDPLPPNPNTPTALLITEEDCQSEDFEPLSLDIRAAATLSGSHLRSPRDVSSQVASFETGALADAANRAGLEPEKMRADEFNGLVRLAERTGIRRIVTPYLPVGPLRDWFDEATPALDAAGITLAEWRRDWDTAIWPHATAGFFKVKKKIPLILHEVGLT
;
A
#
# COMPACT_ATOMS: atom_id res chain seq x y z
N SER A 1 11.60 18.54 5.39
CA SER A 1 11.54 19.70 6.31
C SER A 1 11.71 21.04 5.59
N ILE A 2 12.60 21.16 4.59
CA ILE A 2 12.74 22.41 3.79
C ILE A 2 11.39 22.82 3.17
N TRP A 3 10.69 21.88 2.54
CA TRP A 3 9.37 22.11 1.97
C TRP A 3 8.38 22.72 2.98
N ILE A 4 8.31 22.13 4.17
CA ILE A 4 7.32 22.51 5.17
C ILE A 4 7.71 23.81 5.88
N PHE A 5 8.95 23.91 6.38
CA PHE A 5 9.31 24.94 7.31
C PHE A 5 10.05 26.12 6.63
N THR A 6 10.93 25.85 5.69
CA THR A 6 11.68 26.93 5.01
C THR A 6 10.83 27.58 3.90
N PHE A 7 10.09 26.78 3.14
CA PHE A 7 9.20 27.31 2.11
C PHE A 7 7.77 27.57 2.57
N GLY A 8 7.39 27.16 3.78
CA GLY A 8 6.06 27.37 4.33
C GLY A 8 4.95 26.64 3.54
N LEU A 9 5.28 25.53 2.86
CA LEU A 9 4.35 24.84 1.99
C LEU A 9 3.60 23.72 2.75
N PRO A 10 2.32 23.48 2.43
CA PRO A 10 1.55 22.43 3.08
C PRO A 10 2.21 21.05 2.91
N TRP A 11 2.41 20.34 4.02
CA TRP A 11 3.01 19.01 4.01
C TRP A 11 2.26 17.99 3.13
N ARG A 12 0.94 18.12 3.08
CA ARG A 12 0.07 17.21 2.30
C ARG A 12 0.35 17.29 0.80
N LEU A 13 0.68 18.47 0.27
CA LEU A 13 1.04 18.60 -1.14
C LEU A 13 2.37 17.93 -1.46
N GLY A 14 3.33 18.00 -0.55
CA GLY A 14 4.60 17.27 -0.69
C GLY A 14 4.39 15.76 -0.60
N ALA A 15 3.57 15.31 0.35
CA ALA A 15 3.22 13.90 0.50
C ALA A 15 2.52 13.35 -0.75
N ASP A 16 1.55 14.10 -1.31
CA ASP A 16 0.87 13.74 -2.56
C ASP A 16 1.84 13.65 -3.73
N PHE A 17 2.72 14.65 -3.86
CA PHE A 17 3.73 14.64 -4.92
C PHE A 17 4.62 13.40 -4.84
N PHE A 18 5.12 13.07 -3.66
CA PHE A 18 5.95 11.88 -3.47
C PHE A 18 5.15 10.60 -3.78
N TYR A 19 3.94 10.49 -3.27
CA TYR A 19 3.11 9.31 -3.45
C TYR A 19 2.85 8.99 -4.94
N ARG A 20 2.68 10.01 -5.77
CA ARG A 20 2.51 9.87 -7.22
C ARG A 20 3.78 9.54 -7.98
N HIS A 21 4.96 9.67 -7.37
CA HIS A 21 6.25 9.48 -8.02
C HIS A 21 7.08 8.33 -7.43
N LEU A 22 6.69 7.80 -6.27
CA LEU A 22 7.34 6.64 -5.68
C LEU A 22 6.86 5.35 -6.35
N LEU A 23 7.78 4.52 -6.82
CA LEU A 23 7.47 3.24 -7.46
C LEU A 23 6.73 2.31 -6.49
N ASP A 24 7.23 2.21 -5.27
CA ASP A 24 6.71 1.44 -4.16
C ASP A 24 5.71 2.21 -3.29
N GLY A 25 4.94 3.12 -3.90
CA GLY A 25 4.07 4.06 -3.21
C GLY A 25 3.14 3.46 -2.16
N ASP A 26 3.67 3.18 -0.97
CA ASP A 26 2.88 2.76 0.19
C ASP A 26 2.26 3.99 0.88
N PRO A 27 0.92 4.06 1.01
CA PRO A 27 0.24 5.22 1.57
C PRO A 27 0.56 5.45 3.04
N ALA A 28 0.68 4.38 3.82
CA ALA A 28 0.97 4.49 5.25
C ALA A 28 2.40 4.97 5.48
N SER A 29 3.40 4.37 4.84
CA SER A 29 4.81 4.75 4.95
C SER A 29 5.04 6.19 4.51
N ASN A 30 4.52 6.58 3.35
CA ASN A 30 4.66 7.94 2.84
C ASN A 30 4.00 8.97 3.77
N THR A 31 2.74 8.76 4.15
CA THR A 31 2.00 9.68 5.01
C THR A 31 2.62 9.81 6.41
N LEU A 32 2.99 8.69 7.03
CA LEU A 32 3.61 8.71 8.36
C LEU A 32 4.97 9.40 8.34
N SER A 33 5.78 9.23 7.29
CA SER A 33 7.07 9.91 7.15
C SER A 33 6.90 11.42 7.02
N TRP A 34 5.97 11.89 6.20
CA TRP A 34 5.68 13.32 6.08
C TRP A 34 5.12 13.91 7.37
N ARG A 35 4.23 13.20 8.06
CA ARG A 35 3.68 13.60 9.36
C ARG A 35 4.75 13.63 10.45
N TRP A 36 5.70 12.69 10.40
CA TRP A 36 6.81 12.68 11.34
C TRP A 36 7.71 13.91 11.16
N VAL A 37 8.07 14.25 9.93
CA VAL A 37 8.85 15.47 9.63
C VAL A 37 8.11 16.72 10.10
N ALA A 38 6.79 16.79 9.88
CA ALA A 38 5.96 17.93 10.27
C ALA A 38 5.72 18.06 11.79
N GLY A 39 6.18 17.12 12.62
CA GLY A 39 5.94 17.11 14.07
C GLY A 39 4.54 16.68 14.47
N LEU A 40 3.77 16.07 13.56
CA LEU A 40 2.39 15.63 13.80
C LEU A 40 2.30 14.21 14.34
N HIS A 41 3.23 13.34 13.97
CA HIS A 41 3.31 11.97 14.46
C HIS A 41 3.79 11.94 15.93
N THR A 42 4.90 12.62 16.22
CA THR A 42 5.37 12.92 17.57
C THR A 42 5.11 14.40 17.81
N ARG A 43 3.98 14.71 18.40
CA ARG A 43 3.49 16.08 18.54
C ARG A 43 4.51 17.00 19.19
N GLY A 44 4.71 18.17 18.59
CA GLY A 44 5.64 19.19 19.05
C GLY A 44 7.12 18.86 18.81
N LYS A 45 7.44 17.83 18.04
CA LYS A 45 8.82 17.45 17.69
C LYS A 45 9.02 17.41 16.17
N PRO A 46 9.00 18.55 15.48
CA PRO A 46 9.29 18.62 14.06
C PRO A 46 10.75 18.26 13.77
N TYR A 47 10.99 17.74 12.57
CA TYR A 47 12.34 17.40 12.13
C TYR A 47 12.95 18.56 11.34
N GLU A 48 13.90 19.25 11.97
CA GLU A 48 14.60 20.39 11.39
C GLU A 48 15.46 20.01 10.17
N ALA A 49 15.52 20.90 9.19
CA ALA A 49 16.54 20.85 8.17
C ALA A 49 17.85 21.44 8.74
N LYS A 50 18.95 20.69 8.66
CA LYS A 50 20.29 21.13 9.08
C LYS A 50 21.21 21.16 7.89
N ALA A 51 21.95 22.27 7.70
CA ALA A 51 22.87 22.46 6.57
C ALA A 51 23.87 21.29 6.47
N MET A 52 24.43 20.86 7.61
CA MET A 52 25.37 19.75 7.64
C MET A 52 24.71 18.42 7.14
N ASN A 53 23.47 18.15 7.48
CA ASN A 53 22.77 16.95 7.00
C ASN A 53 22.50 17.03 5.50
N ILE A 54 22.09 18.19 5.01
CA ILE A 54 21.85 18.41 3.59
C ILE A 54 23.13 18.17 2.81
N ALA A 55 24.24 18.81 3.20
CA ALA A 55 25.54 18.62 2.56
C ALA A 55 25.96 17.13 2.58
N LYS A 56 25.87 16.48 3.75
CA LYS A 56 26.24 15.07 3.92
C LYS A 56 25.45 14.13 3.01
N TYR A 57 24.13 14.25 2.97
CA TYR A 57 23.26 13.32 2.23
C TYR A 57 23.08 13.68 0.75
N THR A 58 23.74 14.74 0.30
CA THR A 58 23.81 15.12 -1.11
C THR A 58 25.25 15.11 -1.64
N ASP A 59 26.17 14.48 -0.91
CA ASP A 59 27.61 14.44 -1.24
C ASP A 59 28.21 15.83 -1.54
N GLY A 60 27.79 16.83 -0.77
CA GLY A 60 28.17 18.20 -0.94
C GLY A 60 27.56 18.94 -2.13
N ARG A 61 26.70 18.28 -2.92
CA ARG A 61 26.03 18.90 -4.07
C ARG A 61 25.19 20.11 -3.67
N PHE A 62 24.56 20.04 -2.49
CA PHE A 62 23.84 21.16 -1.89
C PHE A 62 24.44 21.44 -0.52
N ALA A 63 24.95 22.63 -0.32
CA ALA A 63 25.57 23.09 0.93
C ALA A 63 24.97 24.44 1.33
N PRO A 64 23.69 24.49 1.76
CA PRO A 64 23.08 25.74 2.21
C PRO A 64 23.81 26.26 3.48
N LEU A 65 23.72 27.55 3.73
CA LEU A 65 24.11 28.11 5.01
C LEU A 65 22.96 27.91 6.02
N GLU A 66 23.31 27.75 7.31
CA GLU A 66 22.30 27.62 8.37
C GLU A 66 21.30 28.80 8.38
N LYS A 67 21.75 29.99 8.05
CA LYS A 67 20.91 31.20 7.95
C LYS A 67 19.86 31.13 6.81
N ASP A 68 20.02 30.23 5.84
CA ASP A 68 19.12 30.08 4.71
C ASP A 68 17.98 29.09 5.06
N LEU A 69 18.07 28.46 6.22
CA LEU A 69 17.08 27.49 6.72
C LEU A 69 16.22 28.12 7.81
N ALA A 70 15.01 27.60 7.99
CA ALA A 70 14.16 28.03 9.10
C ALA A 70 14.76 27.60 10.43
N THR A 71 14.91 28.56 11.35
CA THR A 71 15.48 28.35 12.70
C THR A 71 14.43 28.31 13.79
N ASP A 72 13.24 28.88 13.55
CA ASP A 72 12.11 28.84 14.46
C ASP A 72 11.02 28.01 13.79
N ILE A 73 11.09 26.69 14.00
CA ILE A 73 10.11 25.74 13.45
C ILE A 73 9.21 25.23 14.56
N GLN A 74 7.92 25.19 14.26
CA GLN A 74 6.91 24.62 15.14
C GLN A 74 6.16 23.50 14.42
N GLY A 75 5.71 22.50 15.17
CA GLY A 75 4.82 21.48 14.64
C GLY A 75 3.51 22.11 14.16
N LEU A 76 2.81 21.36 13.34
CA LEU A 76 1.55 21.79 12.73
C LEU A 76 0.33 21.19 13.44
N GLU A 77 0.49 20.70 14.66
CA GLU A 77 -0.53 20.01 15.43
C GLU A 77 -1.80 20.82 15.66
N TYR A 78 -1.69 22.13 15.65
CA TYR A 78 -2.84 23.04 15.75
C TYR A 78 -3.67 23.11 14.45
N LEU A 79 -3.10 22.68 13.32
CA LEU A 79 -3.80 22.61 12.02
C LEU A 79 -4.48 21.26 11.79
N GLU A 80 -4.24 20.29 12.67
CA GLU A 80 -4.82 18.96 12.58
C GLU A 80 -6.05 18.85 13.47
N PRO A 81 -7.11 18.18 13.01
CA PRO A 81 -8.25 17.88 13.86
C PRO A 81 -7.81 17.16 15.14
N LYS A 82 -8.44 17.46 16.24
CA LYS A 82 -8.20 16.72 17.49
C LYS A 82 -8.72 15.28 17.32
N GLY A 83 -7.83 14.35 17.50
CA GLY A 83 -8.12 12.92 17.47
C GLY A 83 -7.70 12.25 16.14
N LEU A 84 -6.99 11.17 16.28
CA LEU A 84 -6.83 10.15 15.22
C LEU A 84 -8.03 9.23 15.34
N SER A 85 -8.40 8.59 14.22
CA SER A 85 -9.38 7.49 14.26
C SER A 85 -8.94 6.42 15.24
N ASP A 86 -9.89 5.78 15.89
CA ASP A 86 -9.61 4.63 16.75
C ASP A 86 -8.95 3.52 15.92
N ARG A 87 -8.06 2.79 16.58
CA ARG A 87 -7.42 1.64 15.94
C ARG A 87 -8.47 0.59 15.65
N GLN A 88 -8.47 0.11 14.43
CA GLN A 88 -9.31 -1.00 14.03
C GLN A 88 -8.53 -2.32 14.14
N PRO A 89 -9.19 -3.44 14.46
CA PRO A 89 -8.57 -4.76 14.35
C PRO A 89 -8.21 -5.04 12.88
N LEU A 90 -7.31 -5.99 12.69
CA LEU A 90 -7.06 -6.50 11.35
C LEU A 90 -8.36 -7.10 10.78
N ARG A 91 -8.62 -6.81 9.51
CA ARG A 91 -9.74 -7.42 8.79
C ARG A 91 -9.50 -8.92 8.64
N ASP A 92 -10.54 -9.71 8.83
CA ASP A 92 -10.51 -11.15 8.62
C ASP A 92 -11.21 -11.46 7.28
N PRO A 93 -10.45 -11.64 6.18
CA PRO A 93 -11.01 -11.84 4.86
C PRO A 93 -11.57 -13.25 4.72
N LEU A 94 -12.47 -13.43 3.74
CA LEU A 94 -12.92 -14.77 3.34
C LEU A 94 -11.71 -15.53 2.76
N PRO A 95 -11.37 -16.71 3.28
CA PRO A 95 -10.24 -17.48 2.76
C PRO A 95 -10.56 -18.11 1.40
N PRO A 96 -9.54 -18.38 0.56
CA PRO A 96 -9.68 -19.17 -0.65
C PRO A 96 -10.22 -20.57 -0.38
N ASN A 97 -10.90 -21.14 -1.38
CA ASN A 97 -11.42 -22.53 -1.31
C ASN A 97 -10.88 -23.34 -2.50
N PRO A 98 -10.01 -24.35 -2.28
CA PRO A 98 -9.41 -25.13 -3.35
C PRO A 98 -10.40 -25.92 -4.20
N ASN A 99 -11.59 -26.20 -3.65
CA ASN A 99 -12.62 -27.00 -4.34
C ASN A 99 -13.61 -26.17 -5.18
N THR A 100 -13.32 -24.88 -5.39
CA THR A 100 -14.22 -23.99 -6.12
C THR A 100 -13.50 -23.37 -7.30
N PRO A 101 -14.05 -23.42 -8.53
CA PRO A 101 -13.50 -22.71 -9.68
C PRO A 101 -13.29 -21.25 -9.39
N THR A 102 -12.08 -20.77 -9.66
CA THR A 102 -11.57 -19.48 -9.17
C THR A 102 -10.93 -18.69 -10.30
N ALA A 103 -11.12 -17.38 -10.29
CA ALA A 103 -10.30 -16.42 -11.04
C ALA A 103 -9.23 -15.83 -10.12
N LEU A 104 -7.96 -15.95 -10.50
CA LEU A 104 -6.87 -15.30 -9.80
C LEU A 104 -6.77 -13.84 -10.25
N LEU A 105 -6.79 -12.92 -9.28
CA LEU A 105 -6.58 -11.50 -9.50
C LEU A 105 -5.24 -11.08 -8.88
N ILE A 106 -4.33 -10.60 -9.71
CA ILE A 106 -3.03 -10.06 -9.29
C ILE A 106 -3.12 -8.54 -9.31
N THR A 107 -2.75 -7.90 -8.21
CA THR A 107 -2.74 -6.44 -8.05
C THR A 107 -1.34 -5.95 -7.73
N GLU A 108 -1.09 -4.64 -7.87
CA GLU A 108 0.19 -4.04 -7.51
C GLU A 108 0.50 -4.08 -6.01
N GLU A 109 -0.49 -4.35 -5.17
CA GLU A 109 -0.29 -4.47 -3.72
C GLU A 109 0.52 -5.73 -3.36
N ASP A 110 0.43 -6.78 -4.17
CA ASP A 110 1.20 -8.00 -3.98
C ASP A 110 1.40 -8.74 -5.30
N CYS A 111 2.59 -8.63 -5.86
CA CYS A 111 2.99 -9.30 -7.08
C CYS A 111 3.66 -10.69 -6.84
N GLN A 112 3.57 -11.24 -5.63
CA GLN A 112 4.18 -12.53 -5.26
C GLN A 112 3.10 -13.60 -4.97
N SER A 113 2.16 -13.76 -5.90
CA SER A 113 1.03 -14.68 -5.75
C SER A 113 1.44 -16.15 -5.65
N GLU A 114 2.61 -16.52 -6.15
CA GLU A 114 3.16 -17.88 -6.07
C GLU A 114 3.46 -18.35 -4.64
N ASP A 115 3.66 -17.44 -3.69
CA ASP A 115 3.84 -17.77 -2.26
C ASP A 115 2.60 -18.46 -1.65
N PHE A 116 1.44 -18.33 -2.28
CA PHE A 116 0.18 -18.91 -1.84
C PHE A 116 -0.15 -20.24 -2.52
N GLU A 117 0.79 -20.82 -3.23
CA GLU A 117 0.60 -22.06 -3.98
C GLU A 117 -0.68 -22.04 -4.83
N PRO A 118 -0.85 -21.07 -5.74
CA PRO A 118 -2.08 -20.92 -6.52
C PRO A 118 -2.45 -22.18 -7.30
N LEU A 119 -1.49 -23.07 -7.54
CA LEU A 119 -1.72 -24.38 -8.16
C LEU A 119 -2.58 -25.32 -7.29
N SER A 120 -2.72 -25.07 -5.98
CA SER A 120 -3.64 -25.80 -5.11
C SER A 120 -5.10 -25.40 -5.32
N LEU A 121 -5.35 -24.29 -6.04
CA LEU A 121 -6.69 -23.83 -6.39
C LEU A 121 -7.08 -24.28 -7.81
N ASP A 122 -8.35 -24.45 -8.04
CA ASP A 122 -8.92 -24.65 -9.38
C ASP A 122 -9.00 -23.31 -10.12
N ILE A 123 -7.83 -22.79 -10.56
CA ILE A 123 -7.72 -21.52 -11.29
C ILE A 123 -8.17 -21.74 -12.73
N ARG A 124 -9.26 -21.12 -13.13
CA ARG A 124 -9.87 -21.21 -14.47
C ARG A 124 -9.74 -19.92 -15.28
N ALA A 125 -9.44 -18.81 -14.62
CA ALA A 125 -9.19 -17.51 -15.25
C ALA A 125 -8.20 -16.72 -14.43
N ALA A 126 -7.57 -15.72 -15.06
CA ALA A 126 -6.70 -14.78 -14.38
C ALA A 126 -6.92 -13.36 -14.89
N ALA A 127 -6.68 -12.39 -14.03
CA ALA A 127 -6.63 -10.99 -14.39
C ALA A 127 -5.52 -10.28 -13.61
N THR A 128 -5.00 -9.21 -14.18
CA THR A 128 -4.19 -8.22 -13.47
C THR A 128 -4.99 -6.93 -13.36
N LEU A 129 -4.93 -6.29 -12.20
CA LEU A 129 -5.63 -5.03 -11.93
C LEU A 129 -4.64 -3.95 -11.53
N SER A 130 -4.52 -2.92 -12.35
CA SER A 130 -3.70 -1.75 -12.03
C SER A 130 -4.52 -0.73 -11.24
N GLY A 131 -3.96 -0.20 -10.15
CA GLY A 131 -4.64 0.70 -9.22
C GLY A 131 -3.83 1.94 -8.82
N SER A 132 -2.59 2.10 -9.32
CA SER A 132 -1.72 3.22 -8.91
C SER A 132 -2.33 4.60 -9.16
N HIS A 133 -3.21 4.75 -10.15
CA HIS A 133 -3.93 6.00 -10.43
C HIS A 133 -4.91 6.40 -9.30
N LEU A 134 -5.32 5.46 -8.46
CA LEU A 134 -6.17 5.74 -7.29
C LEU A 134 -5.44 6.50 -6.18
N ARG A 135 -4.10 6.60 -6.26
CA ARG A 135 -3.28 7.25 -5.23
C ARG A 135 -3.59 8.74 -5.05
N SER A 136 -4.10 9.41 -6.09
CA SER A 136 -4.36 10.85 -6.09
C SER A 136 -5.40 11.21 -7.15
N PRO A 137 -6.14 12.33 -6.97
CA PRO A 137 -6.93 12.90 -8.05
C PRO A 137 -6.09 13.47 -9.21
N ARG A 138 -4.75 13.51 -9.06
CA ARG A 138 -3.80 13.92 -10.11
C ARG A 138 -3.11 12.67 -10.65
N ASP A 139 -2.66 12.75 -11.90
CA ASP A 139 -1.96 11.65 -12.54
C ASP A 139 -0.69 11.23 -11.76
N VAL A 140 -0.45 9.93 -11.68
CA VAL A 140 0.84 9.38 -11.28
C VAL A 140 1.88 9.60 -12.39
N SER A 141 3.16 9.57 -12.05
CA SER A 141 4.21 9.71 -13.05
C SER A 141 4.18 8.54 -14.03
N SER A 142 4.60 8.80 -15.28
CA SER A 142 4.73 7.74 -16.28
C SER A 142 5.67 6.61 -15.84
N GLN A 143 6.65 6.93 -15.02
CA GLN A 143 7.58 5.95 -14.46
C GLN A 143 6.87 4.99 -13.49
N VAL A 144 5.96 5.49 -12.64
CA VAL A 144 5.12 4.66 -11.76
C VAL A 144 4.21 3.76 -12.58
N ALA A 145 3.49 4.33 -13.56
CA ALA A 145 2.59 3.55 -14.42
C ALA A 145 3.32 2.45 -15.23
N SER A 146 4.53 2.75 -15.72
CA SER A 146 5.35 1.77 -16.42
C SER A 146 5.88 0.68 -15.49
N PHE A 147 6.30 1.04 -14.29
CA PHE A 147 6.75 0.08 -13.27
C PHE A 147 5.61 -0.87 -12.86
N GLU A 148 4.44 -0.34 -12.54
CA GLU A 148 3.24 -1.13 -12.21
C GLU A 148 2.89 -2.12 -13.33
N THR A 149 2.85 -1.63 -14.58
CA THR A 149 2.57 -2.48 -15.73
C THR A 149 3.59 -3.62 -15.86
N GLY A 150 4.88 -3.32 -15.68
CA GLY A 150 5.96 -4.30 -15.71
C GLY A 150 5.87 -5.33 -14.57
N ALA A 151 5.59 -4.87 -13.35
CA ALA A 151 5.46 -5.73 -12.17
C ALA A 151 4.28 -6.71 -12.29
N LEU A 152 3.13 -6.23 -12.77
CA LEU A 152 1.96 -7.08 -13.00
C LEU A 152 2.22 -8.11 -14.12
N ALA A 153 2.89 -7.70 -15.19
CA ALA A 153 3.25 -8.62 -16.27
C ALA A 153 4.25 -9.70 -15.81
N ASP A 154 5.25 -9.32 -15.02
CA ASP A 154 6.22 -10.24 -14.44
C ASP A 154 5.56 -11.25 -13.50
N ALA A 155 4.69 -10.77 -12.59
CA ALA A 155 3.94 -11.63 -11.68
C ALA A 155 3.08 -12.66 -12.41
N ALA A 156 2.37 -12.25 -13.47
CA ALA A 156 1.57 -13.14 -14.29
C ALA A 156 2.45 -14.19 -15.02
N ASN A 157 3.59 -13.78 -15.57
CA ASN A 157 4.54 -14.68 -16.23
C ASN A 157 5.10 -15.73 -15.25
N ARG A 158 5.47 -15.32 -14.04
CA ARG A 158 5.97 -16.24 -12.99
C ARG A 158 4.90 -17.24 -12.56
N ALA A 159 3.65 -16.81 -12.48
CA ALA A 159 2.51 -17.69 -12.21
C ALA A 159 2.11 -18.57 -13.40
N GLY A 160 2.73 -18.43 -14.57
CA GLY A 160 2.40 -19.19 -15.78
C GLY A 160 1.00 -18.90 -16.34
N LEU A 161 0.51 -17.68 -16.16
CA LEU A 161 -0.86 -17.28 -16.50
C LEU A 161 -0.89 -16.28 -17.67
N GLU A 162 -1.97 -16.36 -18.45
CA GLU A 162 -2.33 -15.36 -19.47
C GLU A 162 -3.50 -14.50 -18.94
N PRO A 163 -3.24 -13.41 -18.20
CA PRO A 163 -4.27 -12.66 -17.53
C PRO A 163 -4.97 -11.66 -18.44
N GLU A 164 -6.23 -11.41 -18.20
CA GLU A 164 -6.89 -10.21 -18.68
C GLU A 164 -6.33 -8.98 -17.95
N LYS A 165 -5.96 -7.94 -18.69
CA LYS A 165 -5.44 -6.70 -18.13
C LYS A 165 -6.59 -5.77 -17.82
N MET A 166 -6.71 -5.37 -16.58
CA MET A 166 -7.74 -4.45 -16.08
C MET A 166 -7.11 -3.25 -15.39
N ARG A 167 -7.91 -2.20 -15.29
CA ARG A 167 -7.60 -1.01 -14.52
C ARG A 167 -8.74 -0.74 -13.54
N ALA A 168 -8.44 -0.26 -12.35
CA ALA A 168 -9.42 0.02 -11.31
C ALA A 168 -10.17 1.35 -11.59
N ASP A 169 -10.73 1.50 -12.80
CA ASP A 169 -11.54 2.65 -13.19
C ASP A 169 -13.03 2.40 -12.90
N GLU A 170 -13.49 1.17 -13.16
CA GLU A 170 -14.87 0.75 -12.96
C GLU A 170 -14.99 -0.70 -12.52
N PHE A 171 -15.97 -1.01 -11.69
CA PHE A 171 -16.16 -2.36 -11.13
C PHE A 171 -16.64 -3.39 -12.16
N ASN A 172 -17.21 -2.92 -13.26
CA ASN A 172 -17.80 -3.78 -14.31
C ASN A 172 -16.75 -4.68 -14.98
N GLY A 173 -15.47 -4.37 -14.91
CA GLY A 173 -14.40 -5.25 -15.41
C GLY A 173 -14.44 -6.63 -14.76
N LEU A 174 -14.52 -6.68 -13.43
CA LEU A 174 -14.60 -7.92 -12.65
C LEU A 174 -15.92 -8.66 -12.90
N VAL A 175 -17.02 -7.93 -13.03
CA VAL A 175 -18.34 -8.50 -13.35
C VAL A 175 -18.31 -9.15 -14.73
N ARG A 176 -17.78 -8.46 -15.75
CA ARG A 176 -17.63 -9.01 -17.11
C ARG A 176 -16.74 -10.26 -17.15
N LEU A 177 -15.64 -10.27 -16.38
CA LEU A 177 -14.79 -11.46 -16.25
C LEU A 177 -15.60 -12.64 -15.73
N ALA A 178 -16.35 -12.44 -14.65
CA ALA A 178 -17.17 -13.47 -14.04
C ALA A 178 -18.28 -13.98 -14.96
N GLU A 179 -18.96 -13.08 -15.67
CA GLU A 179 -20.02 -13.43 -16.64
C GLU A 179 -19.47 -14.26 -17.81
N ARG A 180 -18.36 -13.82 -18.41
CA ARG A 180 -17.74 -14.51 -19.56
C ARG A 180 -17.20 -15.89 -19.20
N THR A 181 -16.63 -16.04 -18.00
CA THR A 181 -16.00 -17.29 -17.57
C THR A 181 -16.93 -18.22 -16.82
N GLY A 182 -18.07 -17.73 -16.36
CA GLY A 182 -18.98 -18.44 -15.45
C GLY A 182 -18.44 -18.58 -14.02
N ILE A 183 -17.30 -17.99 -13.70
CA ILE A 183 -16.66 -18.07 -12.40
C ILE A 183 -17.29 -17.03 -11.47
N ARG A 184 -17.55 -17.41 -10.23
CA ARG A 184 -18.16 -16.54 -9.22
C ARG A 184 -17.27 -16.28 -8.01
N ARG A 185 -16.05 -16.82 -8.02
CA ARG A 185 -15.06 -16.58 -6.97
C ARG A 185 -13.81 -15.93 -7.57
N ILE A 186 -13.47 -14.78 -7.04
CA ILE A 186 -12.21 -14.08 -7.32
C ILE A 186 -11.33 -14.26 -6.09
N VAL A 187 -10.07 -14.62 -6.30
CA VAL A 187 -9.06 -14.73 -5.24
C VAL A 187 -7.91 -13.79 -5.54
N THR A 188 -7.45 -13.08 -4.52
CA THR A 188 -6.30 -12.17 -4.59
C THR A 188 -5.47 -12.28 -3.31
N PRO A 189 -4.17 -11.95 -3.33
CA PRO A 189 -3.44 -11.66 -2.10
C PRO A 189 -4.15 -10.59 -1.26
N TYR A 190 -3.93 -10.61 0.06
CA TYR A 190 -4.58 -9.70 0.98
C TYR A 190 -4.41 -8.23 0.56
N LEU A 191 -5.50 -7.51 0.48
CA LEU A 191 -5.54 -6.10 0.14
C LEU A 191 -5.41 -5.25 1.42
N PRO A 192 -4.26 -4.62 1.66
CA PRO A 192 -4.09 -3.76 2.82
C PRO A 192 -4.96 -2.51 2.73
N VAL A 193 -5.12 -1.82 3.86
CA VAL A 193 -5.83 -0.53 3.90
C VAL A 193 -5.11 0.47 2.99
N GLY A 194 -5.85 1.05 2.06
CA GLY A 194 -5.33 1.98 1.07
C GLY A 194 -6.31 2.19 -0.08
N PRO A 195 -5.94 3.00 -1.09
CA PRO A 195 -6.84 3.39 -2.18
C PRO A 195 -7.45 2.20 -2.93
N LEU A 196 -6.68 1.14 -3.16
CA LEU A 196 -7.21 -0.04 -3.84
C LEU A 196 -8.22 -0.79 -2.97
N ARG A 197 -7.99 -0.87 -1.64
CA ARG A 197 -8.97 -1.47 -0.72
C ARG A 197 -10.25 -0.64 -0.69
N ASP A 198 -10.15 0.68 -0.61
CA ASP A 198 -11.30 1.57 -0.65
C ASP A 198 -12.12 1.36 -1.94
N TRP A 199 -11.44 1.23 -3.08
CA TRP A 199 -12.10 0.90 -4.35
C TRP A 199 -12.84 -0.46 -4.31
N PHE A 200 -12.26 -1.49 -3.69
CA PHE A 200 -12.95 -2.77 -3.52
C PHE A 200 -14.13 -2.69 -2.56
N ASP A 201 -14.04 -1.89 -1.51
CA ASP A 201 -15.16 -1.67 -0.60
C ASP A 201 -16.34 -1.00 -1.32
N GLU A 202 -16.06 -0.07 -2.21
CA GLU A 202 -17.07 0.54 -3.10
C GLU A 202 -17.60 -0.44 -4.17
N ALA A 203 -16.77 -1.38 -4.64
CA ALA A 203 -17.15 -2.39 -5.62
C ALA A 203 -18.02 -3.51 -5.03
N THR A 204 -17.89 -3.76 -3.73
CA THR A 204 -18.54 -4.91 -3.06
C THR A 204 -20.03 -5.04 -3.34
N PRO A 205 -20.87 -3.98 -3.27
CA PRO A 205 -22.29 -4.10 -3.59
C PRO A 205 -22.58 -4.57 -5.01
N ALA A 206 -21.77 -4.14 -5.99
CA ALA A 206 -21.93 -4.58 -7.38
C ALA A 206 -21.47 -6.02 -7.59
N LEU A 207 -20.41 -6.44 -6.92
CA LEU A 207 -19.93 -7.82 -6.93
C LEU A 207 -20.97 -8.75 -6.28
N ASP A 208 -21.51 -8.39 -5.13
CA ASP A 208 -22.54 -9.15 -4.42
C ASP A 208 -23.82 -9.30 -5.28
N ALA A 209 -24.26 -8.22 -5.92
CA ALA A 209 -25.41 -8.24 -6.82
C ALA A 209 -25.20 -9.18 -8.03
N ALA A 210 -23.96 -9.34 -8.49
CA ALA A 210 -23.56 -10.26 -9.54
C ALA A 210 -23.29 -11.69 -9.00
N GLY A 211 -23.43 -11.93 -7.70
CA GLY A 211 -23.13 -13.21 -7.06
C GLY A 211 -21.65 -13.55 -7.05
N ILE A 212 -20.78 -12.54 -7.10
CA ILE A 212 -19.31 -12.68 -7.10
C ILE A 212 -18.79 -12.55 -5.69
N THR A 213 -17.96 -13.51 -5.27
CA THR A 213 -17.31 -13.51 -3.98
C THR A 213 -15.83 -13.18 -4.13
N LEU A 214 -15.33 -12.18 -3.37
CA LEU A 214 -13.90 -11.91 -3.23
C LEU A 214 -13.36 -12.69 -2.03
N ALA A 215 -12.34 -13.51 -2.26
CA ALA A 215 -11.58 -14.21 -1.25
C ALA A 215 -10.13 -13.72 -1.27
N GLU A 216 -9.49 -13.69 -0.12
CA GLU A 216 -8.14 -13.14 -0.02
C GLU A 216 -7.23 -14.07 0.76
N TRP A 217 -5.97 -14.19 0.31
CA TRP A 217 -4.90 -14.85 1.05
C TRP A 217 -4.14 -13.85 1.90
N ARG A 218 -3.97 -14.17 3.16
CA ARG A 218 -3.02 -13.48 4.02
C ARG A 218 -1.93 -14.47 4.43
N ARG A 219 -0.67 -14.10 4.24
CA ARG A 219 0.48 -14.95 4.61
C ARG A 219 0.45 -15.27 6.10
N ASP A 220 0.89 -16.45 6.47
CA ASP A 220 1.08 -16.83 7.89
C ASP A 220 2.02 -15.86 8.59
N TRP A 221 3.05 -15.41 7.89
CA TRP A 221 3.97 -14.38 8.36
C TRP A 221 3.27 -13.07 8.73
N ASP A 222 2.42 -12.55 7.87
CA ASP A 222 1.64 -11.33 8.10
C ASP A 222 0.66 -11.53 9.25
N THR A 223 0.02 -12.68 9.31
CA THR A 223 -0.89 -13.07 10.39
C THR A 223 -0.18 -13.13 11.75
N ALA A 224 1.06 -13.59 11.77
CA ALA A 224 1.86 -13.65 12.98
C ALA A 224 2.41 -12.29 13.43
N ILE A 225 2.75 -11.40 12.48
CA ILE A 225 3.42 -10.12 12.78
C ILE A 225 2.43 -8.99 13.04
N TRP A 226 1.45 -8.79 12.19
CA TRP A 226 0.62 -7.59 12.18
C TRP A 226 -0.15 -7.32 13.48
N PRO A 227 -0.66 -8.31 14.22
CA PRO A 227 -1.29 -8.06 15.52
C PRO A 227 -0.37 -7.39 16.54
N HIS A 228 0.95 -7.52 16.36
CA HIS A 228 1.94 -6.91 17.24
C HIS A 228 2.39 -5.51 16.81
N ALA A 229 2.02 -5.07 15.59
CA ALA A 229 2.37 -3.76 15.04
C ALA A 229 1.49 -2.62 15.59
N THR A 230 1.29 -2.60 16.91
CA THR A 230 0.37 -1.66 17.56
C THR A 230 0.98 -0.30 17.87
N ALA A 231 2.28 -0.16 17.86
CA ALA A 231 2.98 1.10 18.18
C ALA A 231 4.43 1.08 17.67
N GLY A 232 4.62 1.07 16.37
CA GLY A 232 5.92 1.11 15.71
C GLY A 232 6.80 -0.12 15.95
N PHE A 233 7.98 -0.13 15.32
CA PHE A 233 8.90 -1.26 15.23
C PHE A 233 9.27 -1.89 16.58
N PHE A 234 9.53 -1.09 17.61
CA PHE A 234 10.00 -1.63 18.89
C PHE A 234 8.98 -2.54 19.62
N LYS A 235 7.70 -2.43 19.28
CA LYS A 235 6.68 -3.36 19.78
C LYS A 235 6.80 -4.71 19.09
N VAL A 236 6.94 -4.70 17.77
CA VAL A 236 7.18 -5.90 16.96
C VAL A 236 8.50 -6.55 17.32
N LYS A 237 9.59 -5.77 17.44
CA LYS A 237 10.93 -6.28 17.77
C LYS A 237 10.95 -7.21 18.97
N LYS A 238 10.20 -6.90 20.01
CA LYS A 238 10.12 -7.74 21.23
C LYS A 238 9.47 -9.08 21.00
N LYS A 239 8.73 -9.24 19.91
CA LYS A 239 8.00 -10.45 19.54
C LYS A 239 8.69 -11.29 18.47
N ILE A 240 9.72 -10.73 17.81
CA ILE A 240 10.43 -11.41 16.72
C ILE A 240 10.88 -12.84 17.11
N PRO A 241 11.54 -13.09 18.27
CA PRO A 241 11.98 -14.44 18.61
C PRO A 241 10.81 -15.43 18.71
N LEU A 242 9.69 -15.01 19.30
CA LEU A 242 8.49 -15.83 19.40
C LEU A 242 7.89 -16.11 18.02
N ILE A 243 7.77 -15.09 17.19
CA ILE A 243 7.22 -15.21 15.84
C ILE A 243 8.06 -16.16 14.99
N LEU A 244 9.39 -16.03 15.01
CA LEU A 244 10.29 -16.93 14.28
C LEU A 244 10.13 -18.38 14.71
N HIS A 245 9.96 -18.62 16.00
CA HIS A 245 9.69 -19.95 16.53
C HIS A 245 8.32 -20.49 16.05
N GLU A 246 7.27 -19.66 16.11
CA GLU A 246 5.91 -20.06 15.69
C GLU A 246 5.81 -20.40 14.19
N VAL A 247 6.59 -19.70 13.35
CA VAL A 247 6.66 -19.99 11.90
C VAL A 247 7.74 -21.01 11.53
N GLY A 248 8.37 -21.65 12.50
CA GLY A 248 9.32 -22.75 12.28
C GLY A 248 10.68 -22.33 11.71
N LEU A 249 11.10 -21.09 11.92
CA LEU A 249 12.41 -20.58 11.45
C LEU A 249 13.51 -20.61 12.51
N THR A 250 13.20 -20.97 13.76
CA THR A 250 14.17 -21.15 14.88
C THR A 250 13.73 -22.26 15.81
#